data_4abf87a3e88bb99b9104f45900a9414e
#
_entry.id   4abf87a3e88bb99b9104f45900a9414e
#
_cell.length_a   1.000
_cell.length_b   1.000
_cell.length_c   1.000
_cell.angle_alpha   90.00
_cell.angle_beta   90.00
_cell.angle_gamma   90.00
#
_symmetry.space_group_name_H-M   'P 1'
#
loop_
_entity.id
_entity.type
_entity.pdbx_description
1 polymer ?
#
loop_
_entity_poly.entity_id
_entity_poly.type
_entity_poly.pdbx_seq_one_letter_code
_entity_poly.pdbx_strand_id
1 'polypeptide(L)'
;DIIAAAVRETLEETGWIVKPVGFLGFTTYRSDSNDITYYRATFCAEPVREDPLQAIDCQIDEVLWLSIAEIYDYHPMLRSPMVLDCIEQYEKQRIFPLDLFKTC
;
A
#
# COMPACT_ATOMS: atom_id res chain seq x y z
N ASP A 1 -2.61 -11.00 11.65
CA ASP A 1 -1.86 -11.42 10.48
C ASP A 1 -1.48 -10.22 9.61
N ILE A 2 -0.67 -10.45 8.58
CA ILE A 2 -0.14 -9.37 7.74
C ILE A 2 -1.24 -8.68 6.92
N ILE A 3 -2.24 -9.42 6.48
CA ILE A 3 -3.35 -8.85 5.70
C ILE A 3 -4.20 -7.96 6.60
N ALA A 4 -4.53 -8.42 7.79
CA ALA A 4 -5.27 -7.62 8.76
C ALA A 4 -4.50 -6.36 9.16
N ALA A 5 -3.18 -6.46 9.30
CA ALA A 5 -2.33 -5.30 9.57
C ALA A 5 -2.41 -4.27 8.44
N ALA A 6 -2.38 -4.70 7.19
CA ALA A 6 -2.50 -3.80 6.04
C ALA A 6 -3.85 -3.07 6.02
N VAL A 7 -4.93 -3.77 6.34
CA VAL A 7 -6.27 -3.16 6.45
C VAL A 7 -6.31 -2.10 7.56
N ARG A 8 -5.77 -2.45 8.72
CA ARG A 8 -5.72 -1.54 9.86
C ARG A 8 -4.91 -0.28 9.56
N GLU A 9 -3.72 -0.45 9.00
CA GLU A 9 -2.85 0.68 8.67
C GLU A 9 -3.47 1.57 7.59
N THR A 10 -4.14 0.99 6.61
CA THR A 10 -4.84 1.78 5.59
C THR A 10 -5.92 2.65 6.22
N LEU A 11 -6.69 2.10 7.16
CA LEU A 11 -7.70 2.86 7.88
C LEU A 11 -7.07 3.99 8.70
N GLU A 12 -5.99 3.71 9.43
CA GLU A 12 -5.28 4.70 10.24
C GLU A 12 -4.69 5.85 9.42
N GLU A 13 -4.23 5.55 8.21
CA GLU A 13 -3.54 6.53 7.36
C GLU A 13 -4.47 7.25 6.39
N THR A 14 -5.58 6.66 6.01
CA THR A 14 -6.46 7.21 4.98
C THR A 14 -7.90 7.45 5.43
N GLY A 15 -8.34 6.82 6.50
CA GLY A 15 -9.73 6.86 6.92
C GLY A 15 -10.63 5.91 6.13
N TRP A 16 -10.06 5.07 5.26
CA TRP A 16 -10.82 4.14 4.43
C TRP A 16 -10.71 2.71 4.92
N ILE A 17 -11.86 2.04 4.99
CA ILE A 17 -11.95 0.60 5.17
C ILE A 17 -11.87 -0.04 3.79
N VAL A 18 -10.91 -0.93 3.62
CA VAL A 18 -10.64 -1.60 2.35
C VAL A 18 -10.76 -3.11 2.48
N LYS A 19 -11.06 -3.76 1.35
CA LYS A 19 -11.08 -5.21 1.24
C LYS A 19 -9.93 -5.67 0.35
N PRO A 20 -8.91 -6.33 0.90
CA PRO A 20 -7.83 -6.90 0.08
C PRO A 20 -8.39 -7.93 -0.89
N VAL A 21 -7.97 -7.87 -2.13
CA VAL A 21 -8.44 -8.76 -3.20
C VAL A 21 -7.32 -9.52 -3.88
N GLY A 22 -6.06 -9.15 -3.64
CA GLY A 22 -4.93 -9.86 -4.22
C GLY A 22 -3.61 -9.42 -3.65
N PHE A 23 -2.57 -10.23 -3.94
CA PHE A 23 -1.19 -9.98 -3.55
C PHE A 23 -0.39 -9.52 -4.76
N LEU A 24 0.28 -8.38 -4.66
CA LEU A 24 1.05 -7.80 -5.77
C LEU A 24 2.52 -8.20 -5.74
N GLY A 25 3.09 -8.43 -4.59
CA GLY A 25 4.48 -8.83 -4.52
C GLY A 25 5.14 -8.55 -3.18
N PHE A 26 6.31 -9.12 -3.03
CA PHE A 26 7.16 -8.95 -1.86
C PHE A 26 8.47 -8.29 -2.32
N THR A 27 8.78 -7.12 -1.76
CA THR A 27 9.97 -6.37 -2.14
C THR A 27 10.94 -6.21 -0.98
N THR A 28 12.21 -6.18 -1.32
CA THR A 28 13.29 -5.87 -0.40
C THR A 28 13.92 -4.55 -0.84
N TYR A 29 14.08 -3.62 0.08
CA TYR A 29 14.69 -2.34 -0.21
C TYR A 29 15.62 -1.94 0.94
N ARG A 30 16.87 -1.64 0.60
CA ARG A 30 17.84 -1.10 1.56
C ARG A 30 17.89 0.41 1.40
N SER A 31 17.61 1.13 2.47
CA SER A 31 17.65 2.58 2.49
C SER A 31 19.09 3.05 2.76
N ASP A 32 19.62 3.91 1.89
CA ASP A 32 20.95 4.51 2.08
C ASP A 32 20.96 5.55 3.21
N SER A 33 19.81 6.15 3.50
CA SER A 33 19.73 7.23 4.48
C SER A 33 19.83 6.75 5.93
N ASN A 34 19.36 5.53 6.24
CA ASN A 34 19.34 5.01 7.62
C ASN A 34 19.93 3.61 7.77
N ASP A 35 20.48 3.04 6.69
CA ASP A 35 21.08 1.71 6.66
C ASP A 35 20.13 0.58 7.10
N ILE A 36 18.83 0.79 6.91
CA ILE A 36 17.79 -0.19 7.26
C ILE A 36 17.33 -0.91 6.01
N THR A 37 17.17 -2.23 6.09
CA THR A 37 16.57 -3.03 5.05
C THR A 37 15.08 -3.20 5.34
N TYR A 38 14.24 -2.80 4.39
CA TYR A 38 12.80 -2.93 4.48
C TYR A 38 12.31 -4.12 3.67
N TYR A 39 11.40 -4.87 4.25
CA TYR A 39 10.69 -5.96 3.59
C TYR A 39 9.23 -5.56 3.52
N ARG A 40 8.67 -5.55 2.32
CA ARG A 40 7.31 -5.08 2.10
C ARG A 40 6.48 -6.10 1.33
N ALA A 41 5.37 -6.53 1.92
CA ALA A 41 4.31 -7.23 1.20
C ALA A 41 3.28 -6.20 0.74
N THR A 42 2.92 -6.22 -0.53
CA THR A 42 2.00 -5.25 -1.12
C THR A 42 0.76 -5.96 -1.63
N PHE A 43 -0.39 -5.39 -1.33
CA PHE A 43 -1.69 -5.94 -1.70
C PHE A 43 -2.47 -4.95 -2.55
N CYS A 44 -3.32 -5.46 -3.44
CA CYS A 44 -4.37 -4.64 -4.01
C CYS A 44 -5.66 -4.85 -3.23
N ALA A 45 -6.43 -3.79 -3.11
CA ALA A 45 -7.65 -3.79 -2.32
C ALA A 45 -8.71 -2.92 -2.98
N GLU A 46 -9.97 -3.23 -2.67
CA GLU A 46 -11.10 -2.42 -3.08
C GLU A 46 -11.55 -1.54 -1.91
N PRO A 47 -11.88 -0.27 -2.14
CA PRO A 47 -12.45 0.57 -1.10
C PRO A 47 -13.87 0.10 -0.77
N VAL A 48 -14.16 -0.04 0.52
CA VAL A 48 -15.49 -0.44 1.00
C VAL A 48 -16.30 0.78 1.41
N ARG A 49 -15.75 1.57 2.34
CA ARG A 49 -16.38 2.81 2.81
C ARG A 49 -15.36 3.68 3.53
N GLU A 50 -15.64 4.98 3.58
CA GLU A 50 -14.90 5.91 4.42
C GLU A 50 -15.47 5.87 5.83
N ASP A 51 -14.61 5.88 6.85
CA ASP A 51 -14.99 6.04 8.24
C ASP A 51 -14.74 7.49 8.66
N PRO A 52 -15.80 8.33 8.74
CA PRO A 52 -15.63 9.75 9.06
C PRO A 52 -15.21 10.01 10.51
N LEU A 53 -15.28 9.00 11.36
CA LEU A 53 -14.88 9.13 12.78
C LEU A 53 -13.44 8.70 13.02
N GLN A 54 -12.78 8.13 12.01
CA GLN A 54 -11.39 7.70 12.14
C GLN A 54 -10.46 8.91 12.20
N ALA A 55 -9.72 9.02 13.29
CA ALA A 55 -8.62 9.99 13.36
C ALA A 55 -7.48 9.52 12.45
N ILE A 56 -7.09 10.38 11.52
CA ILE A 56 -5.97 10.11 10.62
C ILE A 56 -4.65 10.33 11.35
N ASP A 57 -3.66 9.47 11.09
CA ASP A 57 -2.32 9.59 11.65
C ASP A 57 -1.79 11.02 11.44
N CYS A 58 -1.27 11.64 12.51
CA CYS A 58 -0.82 13.03 12.48
C CYS A 58 0.35 13.28 11.51
N GLN A 59 1.03 12.23 11.05
CA GLN A 59 2.09 12.34 10.05
C GLN A 59 1.57 12.43 8.61
N ILE A 60 0.27 12.22 8.42
CA ILE A 60 -0.37 12.31 7.10
C ILE A 60 -0.89 13.73 6.91
N ASP A 61 -0.37 14.44 5.92
CA ASP A 61 -0.80 15.80 5.61
C ASP A 61 -2.11 15.81 4.82
N GLU A 62 -2.26 14.88 3.87
CA GLU A 62 -3.38 14.87 2.96
C GLU A 62 -3.60 13.47 2.40
N VAL A 63 -4.87 13.11 2.19
CA VAL A 63 -5.28 11.86 1.55
C VAL A 63 -5.90 12.19 0.20
N LEU A 64 -5.34 11.60 -0.86
CA LEU A 64 -5.76 11.88 -2.23
C LEU A 64 -6.18 10.59 -2.95
N TRP A 65 -7.19 10.71 -3.81
CA TRP A 65 -7.51 9.70 -4.81
C TRP A 65 -6.83 10.10 -6.11
N LEU A 66 -5.94 9.23 -6.62
CA LEU A 66 -5.17 9.49 -7.81
C LEU A 66 -5.34 8.37 -8.82
N SER A 67 -5.45 8.73 -10.10
CA SER A 67 -5.28 7.77 -11.18
C SER A 67 -3.81 7.36 -11.30
N ILE A 68 -3.54 6.27 -12.01
CA ILE A 68 -2.16 5.83 -12.25
C ILE A 68 -1.36 6.92 -12.95
N ALA A 69 -1.95 7.59 -13.93
CA ALA A 69 -1.29 8.69 -14.64
C ALA A 69 -0.91 9.83 -13.70
N GLU A 70 -1.81 10.20 -12.78
CA GLU A 70 -1.54 11.22 -11.77
C GLU A 70 -0.43 10.81 -10.81
N ILE A 71 -0.37 9.51 -10.45
CA ILE A 71 0.71 9.00 -9.59
C ILE A 71 2.06 9.16 -10.28
N TYR A 72 2.16 8.87 -11.57
CA TYR A 72 3.41 9.07 -12.31
C TYR A 72 3.82 10.55 -12.36
N ASP A 73 2.87 11.48 -12.38
CA ASP A 73 3.16 12.91 -12.28
C ASP A 73 3.74 13.29 -10.91
N TYR A 74 3.39 12.54 -9.85
CA TYR A 74 3.94 12.72 -8.51
C TYR A 74 5.25 11.96 -8.28
N HIS A 75 5.76 11.26 -9.27
CA HIS A 75 6.93 10.38 -9.17
C HIS A 75 8.11 10.98 -8.39
N PRO A 76 8.52 12.26 -8.61
CA PRO A 76 9.64 12.81 -7.87
C PRO A 76 9.38 12.99 -6.36
N MET A 77 8.12 12.92 -5.94
CA MET A 77 7.70 13.11 -4.53
C MET A 77 7.44 11.79 -3.81
N LEU A 78 7.59 10.65 -4.48
CA LEU A 78 7.34 9.34 -3.88
C LEU A 78 8.48 8.96 -2.92
N ARG A 79 8.10 8.34 -1.79
CA ARG A 79 9.04 8.01 -0.71
C ARG A 79 10.12 7.00 -1.11
N SER A 80 9.78 6.06 -1.98
CA SER A 80 10.71 4.99 -2.33
C SER A 80 10.38 4.40 -3.69
N PRO A 81 11.36 3.73 -4.34
CA PRO A 81 11.13 3.03 -5.61
C PRO A 81 10.15 1.86 -5.48
N MET A 82 9.87 1.36 -4.26
CA MET A 82 8.90 0.29 -4.05
C MET A 82 7.48 0.70 -4.43
N VAL A 83 7.15 1.99 -4.36
CA VAL A 83 5.83 2.51 -4.74
C VAL A 83 5.59 2.30 -6.24
N LEU A 84 6.55 2.68 -7.07
CA LEU A 84 6.43 2.49 -8.52
C LEU A 84 6.44 1.01 -8.90
N ASP A 85 7.24 0.20 -8.24
CA ASP A 85 7.29 -1.24 -8.49
C ASP A 85 5.91 -1.89 -8.30
N CYS A 86 5.22 -1.59 -7.21
CA CYS A 86 3.91 -2.18 -6.96
C CYS A 86 2.85 -1.69 -7.96
N ILE A 87 2.95 -0.44 -8.42
CA ILE A 87 2.04 0.09 -9.44
C ILE A 87 2.27 -0.61 -10.77
N GLU A 88 3.51 -0.83 -11.16
CA GLU A 88 3.85 -1.58 -12.38
C GLU A 88 3.34 -3.02 -12.32
N GLN A 89 3.47 -3.68 -11.18
CA GLN A 89 2.93 -5.02 -10.97
C GLN A 89 1.40 -5.05 -11.17
N TYR A 90 0.71 -4.05 -10.62
CA TYR A 90 -0.73 -3.90 -10.78
C TYR A 90 -1.11 -3.68 -12.25
N GLU A 91 -0.42 -2.80 -12.96
CA GLU A 91 -0.68 -2.52 -14.37
C GLU A 91 -0.48 -3.75 -15.26
N LYS A 92 0.53 -4.57 -14.95
CA LYS A 92 0.80 -5.83 -15.65
C LYS A 92 -0.16 -6.93 -15.25
N GLN A 93 -1.11 -6.66 -14.35
CA GLN A 93 -2.06 -7.61 -13.80
C GLN A 93 -1.40 -8.85 -13.17
N ARG A 94 -0.23 -8.67 -12.61
CA ARG A 94 0.48 -9.70 -11.86
C ARG A 94 -0.03 -9.74 -10.42
N ILE A 95 -1.25 -10.21 -10.28
CA ILE A 95 -1.98 -10.27 -9.02
C ILE A 95 -2.14 -11.72 -8.63
N PHE A 96 -1.68 -12.06 -7.43
CA PHE A 96 -1.67 -13.43 -6.93
C PHE A 96 -2.74 -13.62 -5.85
N PRO A 97 -3.23 -14.86 -5.65
CA PRO A 97 -4.23 -15.12 -4.63
C PRO A 97 -3.75 -14.78 -3.22
N LEU A 98 -4.66 -14.33 -2.37
CA LEU A 98 -4.38 -14.03 -0.96
C LEU A 98 -4.12 -15.28 -0.12
N ASP A 99 -4.53 -16.46 -0.56
CA ASP A 99 -4.32 -17.72 0.14
C ASP A 99 -2.86 -18.18 0.15
N LEU A 100 -1.97 -17.42 -0.49
CA LEU A 100 -0.53 -17.57 -0.31
C LEU A 100 -0.10 -17.24 1.13
N PHE A 101 -0.88 -16.42 1.83
CA PHE A 101 -0.63 -16.04 3.21
C PHE A 101 -1.43 -16.94 4.14
N LYS A 102 -0.74 -17.60 5.06
CA LYS A 102 -1.36 -18.53 5.98
C LYS A 102 -0.95 -18.20 7.41
N THR A 103 -1.91 -18.31 8.32
CA THR A 103 -1.67 -18.23 9.75
C THR A 103 -1.82 -19.64 10.34
N CYS A 104 -0.77 -20.12 10.95
CA CYS A 104 -0.78 -21.47 11.56
C CYS A 104 -1.04 -21.42 13.06
#